data_4b99965cf4791a678051b2de4efd00b7
#
_entry.id   4b99965cf4791a678051b2de4efd00b7
#
_cell.length_a   1.000
_cell.length_b   1.000
_cell.length_c   1.000
_cell.angle_alpha   90.00
_cell.angle_beta   90.00
_cell.angle_gamma   90.00
#
_symmetry.space_group_name_H-M   'P 1'
#
loop_
_entity.id
_entity.type
_entity.pdbx_description
1 polymer ?
#
loop_
_entity_poly.entity_id
_entity_poly.type
_entity_poly.pdbx_seq_one_letter_code
_entity_poly.pdbx_strand_id
1 'polypeptide(L)'
;MELIYRDDHPVLSGDAEGLHKYICETVKPVDVPHVYHYTSLDALFNGMLLEQHVNGMQICMWASSVLCVNDTQEVRIGFDFVRDHIVKIEDTNDDVDVMTEMMAGCYVTSFSLLRDSLLMWRGYAKNATGISICFDVNVLRQYAKDSLMKCVYLTQEVLDKIRSYMKDSKPVSCTFGQFALVCFVLLIGLSKSKDKEKVAGRISAFLDFLMSLKNMDYIDENEVRLFVVEENSNAKSRVREQKEVVEYVERFFPKEAIVEIMVGPNNADKEKTAFFIKRYLHRIGMSHVKVTTSGLHYRG
;
A
#
# COMPACT_ATOMS: atom_id res chain seq x y z
N MET A 1 -26.07 7.45 -7.65
CA MET A 1 -25.27 8.23 -8.63
C MET A 1 -25.69 7.74 -9.99
N GLU A 2 -26.18 8.62 -10.87
CA GLU A 2 -26.61 8.23 -12.21
C GLU A 2 -25.60 8.81 -13.19
N LEU A 3 -25.08 7.98 -14.11
CA LEU A 3 -24.34 8.49 -15.27
C LEU A 3 -25.36 9.03 -16.27
N ILE A 4 -25.42 10.34 -16.39
CA ILE A 4 -26.26 11.00 -17.38
C ILE A 4 -25.32 11.38 -18.53
N TYR A 5 -25.64 10.91 -19.74
CA TYR A 5 -24.96 11.38 -20.94
C TYR A 5 -25.55 12.74 -21.35
N ARG A 6 -24.71 13.75 -21.30
CA ARG A 6 -24.99 15.06 -21.96
C ARG A 6 -23.92 15.28 -23.00
N ASP A 7 -24.33 15.48 -24.22
CA ASP A 7 -23.44 15.75 -25.36
C ASP A 7 -22.33 14.64 -25.53
N ASP A 8 -22.75 13.36 -25.48
CA ASP A 8 -21.88 12.16 -25.59
C ASP A 8 -20.80 11.99 -24.50
N HIS A 9 -20.90 12.73 -23.40
CA HIS A 9 -20.01 12.56 -22.24
C HIS A 9 -20.77 12.06 -21.01
N PRO A 10 -20.24 11.05 -20.29
CA PRO A 10 -20.87 10.57 -19.06
C PRO A 10 -20.80 11.63 -17.95
N VAL A 11 -21.91 11.91 -17.30
CA VAL A 11 -22.01 12.81 -16.15
C VAL A 11 -22.57 12.04 -14.97
N LEU A 12 -21.89 12.08 -13.84
CA LEU A 12 -22.34 11.44 -12.61
C LEU A 12 -23.39 12.29 -11.90
N SER A 13 -24.55 11.69 -11.60
CA SER A 13 -25.55 12.25 -10.71
C SER A 13 -25.49 11.57 -9.33
N GLY A 14 -25.59 12.33 -8.26
CA GLY A 14 -25.55 11.84 -6.89
C GLY A 14 -24.85 12.82 -5.95
N ASP A 15 -24.73 12.48 -4.68
CA ASP A 15 -24.02 13.29 -3.69
C ASP A 15 -22.50 13.07 -3.78
N ALA A 16 -21.91 13.61 -4.82
CA ALA A 16 -20.46 13.51 -5.07
C ALA A 16 -19.62 14.24 -4.00
N GLU A 17 -20.12 15.34 -3.44
CA GLU A 17 -19.43 16.05 -2.35
C GLU A 17 -19.46 15.25 -1.06
N GLY A 18 -20.60 14.62 -0.72
CA GLY A 18 -20.72 13.73 0.42
C GLY A 18 -19.83 12.50 0.31
N LEU A 19 -19.75 11.88 -0.87
CA LEU A 19 -18.86 10.75 -1.13
C LEU A 19 -17.39 11.16 -0.98
N HIS A 20 -16.99 12.28 -1.56
CA HIS A 20 -15.61 12.79 -1.43
C HIS A 20 -15.26 13.07 0.03
N LYS A 21 -16.13 13.72 0.77
CA LYS A 21 -15.96 13.97 2.21
C LYS A 21 -15.78 12.67 2.97
N TYR A 22 -16.64 11.66 2.72
CA TYR A 22 -16.55 10.36 3.34
C TYR A 22 -15.23 9.65 3.02
N ILE A 23 -14.76 9.69 1.77
CA ILE A 23 -13.47 9.15 1.35
C ILE A 23 -12.34 9.79 2.15
N CYS A 24 -12.28 11.12 2.21
CA CYS A 24 -11.27 11.85 2.97
C CYS A 24 -11.31 11.56 4.47
N GLU A 25 -12.50 11.31 5.04
CA GLU A 25 -12.67 10.96 6.45
C GLU A 25 -12.31 9.50 6.76
N THR A 26 -12.40 8.61 5.76
CA THR A 26 -12.15 7.17 5.90
C THR A 26 -10.68 6.84 5.73
N VAL A 27 -10.02 7.45 4.74
CA VAL A 27 -8.56 7.32 4.54
C VAL A 27 -7.86 8.20 5.56
N LYS A 28 -7.50 7.59 6.70
CA LYS A 28 -6.84 8.33 7.78
C LYS A 28 -5.33 8.21 7.67
N PRO A 29 -4.61 9.32 7.91
CA PRO A 29 -3.17 9.25 8.09
C PRO A 29 -2.85 8.36 9.31
N VAL A 30 -1.67 7.77 9.29
CA VAL A 30 -1.18 6.93 10.39
C VAL A 30 -0.88 7.81 11.60
N ASP A 31 -1.63 7.68 12.69
CA ASP A 31 -1.58 8.53 13.89
C ASP A 31 -0.82 7.88 15.07
N VAL A 32 -0.03 6.85 14.78
CA VAL A 32 0.82 6.15 15.75
C VAL A 32 2.29 6.52 15.54
N PRO A 33 3.15 6.40 16.58
CA PRO A 33 4.57 6.75 16.45
C PRO A 33 5.36 5.75 15.61
N HIS A 34 4.93 4.49 15.57
CA HIS A 34 5.70 3.41 14.93
C HIS A 34 4.83 2.51 14.06
N VAL A 35 5.45 1.98 12.99
CA VAL A 35 4.94 0.91 12.15
C VAL A 35 6.01 -0.17 11.97
N TYR A 36 5.60 -1.40 11.66
CA TYR A 36 6.47 -2.57 11.65
C TYR A 36 6.48 -3.24 10.29
N HIS A 37 7.67 -3.46 9.72
CA HIS A 37 7.86 -4.19 8.47
C HIS A 37 8.46 -5.57 8.76
N TYR A 38 7.69 -6.61 8.46
CA TYR A 38 8.12 -8.00 8.65
C TYR A 38 8.79 -8.49 7.38
N THR A 39 10.00 -9.03 7.50
CA THR A 39 10.79 -9.43 6.33
C THR A 39 11.85 -10.49 6.68
N SER A 40 12.64 -10.89 5.69
CA SER A 40 13.75 -11.82 5.85
C SER A 40 15.05 -11.13 6.29
N LEU A 41 15.98 -11.89 6.86
CA LEU A 41 17.34 -11.43 7.10
C LEU A 41 18.06 -11.06 5.79
N ASP A 42 17.78 -11.81 4.72
CA ASP A 42 18.34 -11.52 3.40
C ASP A 42 17.91 -10.13 2.88
N ALA A 43 16.64 -9.78 2.99
CA ALA A 43 16.14 -8.47 2.60
C ALA A 43 16.78 -7.32 3.42
N LEU A 44 17.09 -7.57 4.71
CA LEU A 44 17.82 -6.59 5.51
C LEU A 44 19.22 -6.33 4.98
N PHE A 45 20.03 -7.39 4.82
CA PHE A 45 21.45 -7.25 4.51
C PHE A 45 21.73 -7.03 3.03
N ASN A 46 20.99 -7.70 2.14
CA ASN A 46 21.19 -7.67 0.69
C ASN A 46 20.21 -6.74 -0.04
N GLY A 47 19.40 -6.00 0.69
CA GLY A 47 18.46 -5.02 0.15
C GLY A 47 18.54 -3.69 0.90
N MET A 48 18.01 -3.66 2.12
CA MET A 48 17.76 -2.41 2.85
C MET A 48 19.04 -1.73 3.33
N LEU A 49 20.01 -2.47 3.87
CA LEU A 49 21.23 -1.97 4.49
C LEU A 49 22.49 -2.20 3.62
N LEU A 50 22.37 -2.14 2.30
CA LEU A 50 23.53 -2.21 1.41
C LEU A 50 24.54 -1.11 1.73
N GLU A 51 25.84 -1.46 1.77
CA GLU A 51 26.91 -0.52 2.14
C GLU A 51 26.91 0.76 1.28
N GLN A 52 26.61 0.64 0.00
CA GLN A 52 26.50 1.79 -0.91
C GLN A 52 25.43 2.81 -0.48
N HIS A 53 24.31 2.36 0.07
CA HIS A 53 23.25 3.23 0.56
C HIS A 53 23.56 3.77 1.95
N VAL A 54 24.06 2.89 2.81
CA VAL A 54 24.37 3.21 4.20
C VAL A 54 25.51 4.21 4.32
N ASN A 55 26.52 4.14 3.46
CA ASN A 55 27.60 5.13 3.38
C ASN A 55 27.08 6.52 2.97
N GLY A 56 25.97 6.57 2.20
CA GLY A 56 25.20 7.79 1.91
C GLY A 56 24.25 8.23 3.02
N MET A 57 24.32 7.64 4.25
CA MET A 57 23.44 7.92 5.39
C MET A 57 21.97 7.55 5.16
N GLN A 58 21.69 6.64 4.23
CA GLN A 58 20.35 6.23 3.86
C GLN A 58 20.14 4.72 4.00
N ILE A 59 18.89 4.34 4.17
CA ILE A 59 18.40 2.97 4.01
C ILE A 59 17.54 2.88 2.76
N CYS A 60 17.51 1.72 2.12
CA CYS A 60 16.71 1.48 0.94
C CYS A 60 15.53 0.57 1.27
N MET A 61 14.31 1.02 0.99
CA MET A 61 13.12 0.16 1.00
C MET A 61 12.65 -0.11 -0.43
N TRP A 62 12.13 -1.29 -0.65
CA TRP A 62 11.55 -1.69 -1.92
C TRP A 62 10.04 -1.56 -1.86
N ALA A 63 9.47 -0.66 -2.66
CA ALA A 63 8.06 -0.62 -2.92
C ALA A 63 7.77 -1.56 -4.10
N SER A 64 7.03 -2.64 -3.86
CA SER A 64 6.69 -3.62 -4.89
C SER A 64 5.55 -3.12 -5.75
N SER A 65 5.58 -3.45 -7.06
CA SER A 65 4.45 -3.19 -7.93
C SER A 65 3.18 -3.79 -7.33
N VAL A 66 2.10 -3.04 -7.38
CA VAL A 66 0.78 -3.49 -6.92
C VAL A 66 0.28 -4.71 -7.70
N LEU A 67 0.81 -4.93 -8.91
CA LEU A 67 0.55 -6.13 -9.71
C LEU A 67 1.27 -7.38 -9.19
N CYS A 68 2.23 -7.22 -8.29
CA CYS A 68 3.10 -8.27 -7.75
C CYS A 68 2.89 -8.50 -6.24
N VAL A 69 1.85 -7.94 -5.63
CA VAL A 69 1.53 -8.21 -4.21
C VAL A 69 1.00 -9.63 -4.03
N ASN A 70 1.15 -10.19 -2.82
CA ASN A 70 0.83 -11.60 -2.54
C ASN A 70 -0.63 -11.96 -2.79
N ASP A 71 -1.53 -11.03 -2.57
CA ASP A 71 -2.94 -11.17 -2.92
C ASP A 71 -3.21 -10.45 -4.25
N THR A 72 -3.30 -11.23 -5.32
CA THR A 72 -3.63 -10.71 -6.66
C THR A 72 -5.00 -10.04 -6.72
N GLN A 73 -5.85 -10.24 -5.71
CA GLN A 73 -7.14 -9.56 -5.58
C GLN A 73 -7.02 -8.21 -4.85
N GLU A 74 -5.96 -7.97 -4.07
CA GLU A 74 -5.83 -6.78 -3.21
C GLU A 74 -6.02 -5.46 -3.97
N VAL A 75 -5.38 -5.34 -5.12
CA VAL A 75 -5.49 -4.11 -5.92
C VAL A 75 -6.77 -4.12 -6.75
N ARG A 76 -7.21 -5.29 -7.17
CA ARG A 76 -8.48 -5.46 -7.89
C ARG A 76 -9.68 -5.08 -7.04
N ILE A 77 -9.63 -5.25 -5.72
CA ILE A 77 -10.75 -4.94 -4.81
C ILE A 77 -11.26 -3.52 -5.01
N GLY A 78 -10.38 -2.52 -5.11
CA GLY A 78 -10.78 -1.14 -5.36
C GLY A 78 -11.44 -0.97 -6.72
N PHE A 79 -10.88 -1.56 -7.76
CA PHE A 79 -11.43 -1.51 -9.11
C PHE A 79 -12.68 -2.39 -9.26
N ASP A 80 -12.67 -3.59 -8.71
CA ASP A 80 -13.84 -4.48 -8.68
C ASP A 80 -14.99 -3.81 -7.93
N PHE A 81 -14.70 -3.12 -6.83
CA PHE A 81 -15.68 -2.33 -6.09
C PHE A 81 -16.33 -1.26 -7.00
N VAL A 82 -15.53 -0.50 -7.75
CA VAL A 82 -16.05 0.51 -8.69
C VAL A 82 -16.85 -0.16 -9.81
N ARG A 83 -16.33 -1.25 -10.39
CA ARG A 83 -17.02 -2.02 -11.44
C ARG A 83 -18.36 -2.59 -10.97
N ASP A 84 -18.37 -3.22 -9.79
CA ASP A 84 -19.54 -3.97 -9.34
C ASP A 84 -20.61 -3.07 -8.70
N HIS A 85 -20.24 -1.90 -8.22
CA HIS A 85 -21.12 -1.00 -7.47
C HIS A 85 -21.34 0.38 -8.12
N ILE A 86 -20.46 0.83 -8.97
CA ILE A 86 -20.53 2.16 -9.59
C ILE A 86 -20.85 2.06 -11.09
N VAL A 87 -20.22 1.11 -11.78
CA VAL A 87 -20.27 1.00 -13.24
C VAL A 87 -20.43 -0.45 -13.64
N LYS A 88 -21.39 -0.76 -14.52
CA LYS A 88 -21.52 -2.08 -15.13
C LYS A 88 -20.68 -2.12 -16.42
N ILE A 89 -19.65 -2.96 -16.44
CA ILE A 89 -18.79 -3.14 -17.61
C ILE A 89 -19.37 -4.28 -18.47
N GLU A 90 -19.64 -4.00 -19.74
CA GLU A 90 -20.31 -4.95 -20.65
C GLU A 90 -19.36 -5.85 -21.43
N ASP A 91 -18.09 -5.47 -21.57
CA ASP A 91 -17.11 -6.23 -22.35
C ASP A 91 -15.84 -6.51 -21.54
N THR A 92 -15.47 -7.79 -21.43
CA THR A 92 -14.45 -8.27 -20.49
C THR A 92 -13.13 -8.65 -21.13
N ASN A 93 -13.02 -8.67 -22.45
CA ASN A 93 -11.83 -9.21 -23.12
C ASN A 93 -10.63 -8.25 -23.16
N ASP A 94 -10.87 -6.94 -23.15
CA ASP A 94 -9.81 -5.91 -23.14
C ASP A 94 -9.51 -5.38 -21.72
N ASP A 95 -10.25 -5.84 -20.70
CA ASP A 95 -10.24 -5.28 -19.34
C ASP A 95 -8.93 -5.50 -18.59
N VAL A 96 -8.26 -6.63 -18.82
CA VAL A 96 -7.05 -7.01 -18.09
C VAL A 96 -5.87 -6.12 -18.50
N ASP A 97 -5.72 -5.83 -19.78
CA ASP A 97 -4.58 -5.07 -20.30
C ASP A 97 -4.63 -3.61 -19.87
N VAL A 98 -5.81 -2.97 -19.96
CA VAL A 98 -5.98 -1.56 -19.58
C VAL A 98 -5.87 -1.37 -18.06
N MET A 99 -6.41 -2.30 -17.24
CA MET A 99 -6.20 -2.28 -15.80
C MET A 99 -4.72 -2.42 -15.46
N THR A 100 -4.03 -3.35 -16.12
CA THR A 100 -2.61 -3.56 -15.94
C THR A 100 -1.82 -2.30 -16.28
N GLU A 101 -2.16 -1.63 -17.38
CA GLU A 101 -1.53 -0.36 -17.76
C GLU A 101 -1.82 0.78 -16.76
N MET A 102 -3.07 0.89 -16.26
CA MET A 102 -3.43 1.91 -15.25
C MET A 102 -2.72 1.68 -13.91
N MET A 103 -2.45 0.42 -13.57
CA MET A 103 -1.76 0.03 -12.34
C MET A 103 -0.25 -0.03 -12.52
N ALA A 104 0.23 -0.06 -13.76
CA ALA A 104 1.63 0.10 -14.07
C ALA A 104 2.11 1.48 -13.56
N GLY A 105 3.19 1.49 -12.79
CA GLY A 105 3.65 2.71 -12.12
C GLY A 105 3.09 2.93 -10.71
N CYS A 106 2.22 2.04 -10.22
CA CYS A 106 1.78 2.04 -8.83
C CYS A 106 2.55 1.00 -8.01
N TYR A 107 3.11 1.44 -6.89
CA TYR A 107 3.96 0.61 -6.02
C TYR A 107 3.54 0.77 -4.56
N VAL A 108 3.78 -0.25 -3.75
CA VAL A 108 3.41 -0.26 -2.34
C VAL A 108 4.49 -0.90 -1.46
N THR A 109 4.71 -0.31 -0.29
CA THR A 109 5.42 -0.95 0.81
C THR A 109 4.44 -1.14 1.96
N SER A 110 4.27 -2.39 2.40
CA SER A 110 3.35 -2.75 3.47
C SER A 110 4.04 -2.78 4.81
N PHE A 111 3.36 -2.22 5.81
CA PHE A 111 3.70 -2.27 7.23
C PHE A 111 2.51 -2.80 8.02
N SER A 112 2.72 -3.14 9.27
CA SER A 112 1.67 -3.48 10.23
C SER A 112 1.74 -2.55 11.44
N LEU A 113 0.62 -2.36 12.13
CA LEU A 113 0.59 -1.73 13.46
C LEU A 113 1.03 -2.68 14.59
N LEU A 114 1.21 -3.97 14.28
CA LEU A 114 1.48 -5.03 15.25
C LEU A 114 2.97 -5.26 15.40
N ARG A 115 3.51 -5.00 16.61
CA ARG A 115 4.94 -5.10 16.90
C ARG A 115 5.46 -6.54 16.94
N ASP A 116 4.72 -7.48 17.55
CA ASP A 116 5.14 -8.86 17.79
C ASP A 116 3.93 -9.81 17.61
N SER A 117 3.48 -10.00 16.37
CA SER A 117 2.29 -10.79 16.02
C SER A 117 2.69 -12.10 15.34
N LEU A 118 2.20 -13.22 15.87
CA LEU A 118 2.46 -14.55 15.29
C LEU A 118 1.94 -14.66 13.85
N LEU A 119 0.80 -14.05 13.55
CA LEU A 119 0.24 -13.96 12.19
C LEU A 119 1.28 -13.33 11.23
N MET A 120 1.78 -12.15 11.61
CA MET A 120 2.75 -11.42 10.80
C MET A 120 4.09 -12.15 10.68
N TRP A 121 4.56 -12.76 11.75
CA TRP A 121 5.78 -13.60 11.75
C TRP A 121 5.68 -14.75 10.75
N ARG A 122 4.55 -15.45 10.74
CA ARG A 122 4.35 -16.61 9.86
C ARG A 122 4.18 -16.20 8.41
N GLY A 123 3.37 -15.18 8.15
CA GLY A 123 3.03 -14.75 6.79
C GLY A 123 4.18 -14.03 6.07
N TYR A 124 4.92 -13.17 6.80
CA TYR A 124 5.79 -12.18 6.17
C TYR A 124 7.27 -12.26 6.55
N ALA A 125 7.62 -13.01 7.61
CA ALA A 125 9.00 -13.15 8.09
C ALA A 125 9.53 -14.59 7.98
N LYS A 126 9.35 -15.22 6.81
CA LYS A 126 9.88 -16.57 6.52
C LYS A 126 9.52 -17.61 7.60
N ASN A 127 8.22 -17.75 7.87
CA ASN A 127 7.71 -18.61 8.93
C ASN A 127 8.40 -18.33 10.28
N ALA A 128 8.48 -17.06 10.62
CA ALA A 128 9.03 -16.54 11.87
C ALA A 128 10.54 -16.74 12.10
N THR A 129 11.31 -17.08 11.06
CA THR A 129 12.78 -17.13 11.12
C THR A 129 13.44 -15.79 10.80
N GLY A 130 12.68 -14.84 10.23
CA GLY A 130 13.14 -13.52 9.80
C GLY A 130 13.15 -12.48 10.93
N ILE A 131 12.84 -11.24 10.56
CA ILE A 131 12.88 -10.07 11.42
C ILE A 131 11.63 -9.20 11.27
N SER A 132 11.36 -8.38 12.30
CA SER A 132 10.43 -7.26 12.26
C SER A 132 11.22 -5.97 12.49
N ILE A 133 11.05 -4.99 11.61
CA ILE A 133 11.76 -3.71 11.65
C ILE A 133 10.76 -2.64 12.03
N CYS A 134 11.03 -1.92 13.12
CA CYS A 134 10.24 -0.80 13.62
C CYS A 134 10.72 0.50 12.97
N PHE A 135 9.80 1.22 12.35
CA PHE A 135 10.04 2.53 11.75
C PHE A 135 9.35 3.65 12.50
N ASP A 136 10.03 4.79 12.62
CA ASP A 136 9.45 6.04 13.10
C ASP A 136 8.56 6.65 12.00
N VAL A 137 7.27 6.80 12.29
CA VAL A 137 6.26 7.33 11.36
C VAL A 137 6.53 8.79 10.99
N ASN A 138 7.03 9.60 11.94
CA ASN A 138 7.30 11.02 11.66
C ASN A 138 8.47 11.16 10.69
N VAL A 139 9.52 10.32 10.86
CA VAL A 139 10.64 10.30 9.92
C VAL A 139 10.19 9.80 8.55
N LEU A 140 9.41 8.71 8.49
CA LEU A 140 8.87 8.23 7.20
C LEU A 140 8.08 9.34 6.49
N ARG A 141 7.17 10.03 7.18
CA ARG A 141 6.35 11.11 6.59
C ARG A 141 7.18 12.31 6.11
N GLN A 142 8.22 12.68 6.83
CA GLN A 142 9.07 13.82 6.46
C GLN A 142 9.79 13.56 5.13
N TYR A 143 10.17 12.30 4.87
CA TYR A 143 10.94 11.90 3.69
C TYR A 143 10.11 11.18 2.63
N ALA A 144 8.94 10.65 3.01
CA ALA A 144 8.00 10.12 2.04
C ALA A 144 7.31 11.29 1.32
N LYS A 145 7.59 11.43 0.04
CA LYS A 145 6.77 12.28 -0.84
C LYS A 145 5.42 11.63 -1.16
N ASP A 146 5.22 10.43 -0.66
CA ASP A 146 4.19 9.47 -0.99
C ASP A 146 3.19 9.34 0.16
N SER A 147 2.02 8.81 -0.11
CA SER A 147 0.97 8.66 0.92
C SER A 147 1.26 7.48 1.85
N LEU A 148 1.31 7.75 3.15
CA LEU A 148 1.37 6.74 4.21
C LEU A 148 0.01 6.67 4.91
N MET A 149 -0.75 5.58 4.69
CA MET A 149 -2.13 5.44 5.11
C MET A 149 -2.44 4.09 5.75
N LYS A 150 -3.43 4.05 6.63
CA LYS A 150 -4.02 2.79 7.13
C LYS A 150 -4.89 2.16 6.05
N CYS A 151 -4.86 0.83 5.93
CA CYS A 151 -5.80 0.14 5.06
C CYS A 151 -7.24 0.31 5.54
N VAL A 152 -8.14 0.45 4.59
CA VAL A 152 -9.59 0.50 4.78
C VAL A 152 -10.15 -0.87 4.43
N TYR A 153 -10.59 -1.60 5.44
CA TYR A 153 -11.17 -2.93 5.24
C TYR A 153 -12.61 -2.81 4.74
N LEU A 154 -12.95 -3.51 3.66
CA LEU A 154 -14.28 -3.49 3.05
C LEU A 154 -15.30 -4.25 3.89
N THR A 155 -15.72 -3.63 5.00
CA THR A 155 -16.83 -4.11 5.81
C THR A 155 -18.16 -3.84 5.12
N GLN A 156 -19.22 -4.58 5.51
CA GLN A 156 -20.57 -4.29 5.04
C GLN A 156 -21.01 -2.85 5.35
N GLU A 157 -20.58 -2.30 6.48
CA GLU A 157 -20.84 -0.92 6.87
C GLU A 157 -20.23 0.09 5.89
N VAL A 158 -18.96 -0.11 5.51
CA VAL A 158 -18.26 0.72 4.51
C VAL A 158 -18.98 0.65 3.16
N LEU A 159 -19.35 -0.57 2.72
CA LEU A 159 -20.08 -0.79 1.48
C LEU A 159 -21.44 -0.09 1.47
N ASP A 160 -22.21 -0.24 2.55
CA ASP A 160 -23.55 0.36 2.67
C ASP A 160 -23.48 1.88 2.74
N LYS A 161 -22.43 2.42 3.39
CA LYS A 161 -22.20 3.85 3.46
C LYS A 161 -21.87 4.43 2.07
N ILE A 162 -20.97 3.80 1.32
CA ILE A 162 -20.65 4.22 -0.04
C ILE A 162 -21.90 4.14 -0.93
N ARG A 163 -22.64 3.04 -0.88
CA ARG A 163 -23.91 2.88 -1.60
C ARG A 163 -24.92 3.98 -1.27
N SER A 164 -24.94 4.47 -0.02
CA SER A 164 -25.88 5.53 0.38
C SER A 164 -25.66 6.85 -0.33
N TYR A 165 -24.40 7.15 -0.74
CA TYR A 165 -24.09 8.32 -1.57
C TYR A 165 -24.44 8.11 -3.05
N MET A 166 -24.66 6.86 -3.44
CA MET A 166 -24.96 6.43 -4.80
C MET A 166 -26.45 6.08 -4.98
N LYS A 167 -27.32 6.46 -4.02
CA LYS A 167 -28.75 6.18 -4.07
C LYS A 167 -29.36 6.68 -5.38
N ASP A 168 -30.16 5.82 -5.99
CA ASP A 168 -30.90 6.00 -7.24
C ASP A 168 -30.09 5.88 -8.54
N SER A 169 -28.80 5.46 -8.47
CA SER A 169 -28.04 5.17 -9.67
C SER A 169 -28.42 3.78 -10.21
N LYS A 170 -28.93 3.73 -11.44
CA LYS A 170 -28.88 2.50 -12.21
C LYS A 170 -27.43 2.27 -12.65
N PRO A 171 -26.91 1.02 -12.57
CA PRO A 171 -25.58 0.76 -13.09
C PRO A 171 -25.57 1.17 -14.57
N VAL A 172 -24.65 2.03 -14.94
CA VAL A 172 -24.47 2.43 -16.31
C VAL A 172 -23.55 1.43 -16.98
N SER A 173 -24.04 0.92 -18.10
CA SER A 173 -23.25 0.08 -18.98
C SER A 173 -22.18 0.91 -19.67
N CYS A 174 -20.91 0.55 -19.52
CA CYS A 174 -19.82 1.21 -20.22
C CYS A 174 -18.75 0.18 -20.65
N THR A 175 -18.01 0.53 -21.70
CA THR A 175 -16.79 -0.21 -22.05
C THR A 175 -15.68 0.11 -21.07
N PHE A 176 -14.64 -0.70 -21.00
CA PHE A 176 -13.53 -0.48 -20.08
C PHE A 176 -12.76 0.83 -20.35
N GLY A 177 -12.61 1.25 -21.60
CA GLY A 177 -12.05 2.57 -21.93
C GLY A 177 -12.91 3.71 -21.37
N GLN A 178 -14.24 3.53 -21.35
CA GLN A 178 -15.17 4.44 -20.70
C GLN A 178 -15.08 4.33 -19.17
N PHE A 179 -14.77 3.18 -18.61
CA PHE A 179 -14.53 3.01 -17.17
C PHE A 179 -13.31 3.81 -16.69
N ALA A 180 -12.20 3.77 -17.43
CA ALA A 180 -11.06 4.62 -17.14
C ALA A 180 -11.45 6.11 -17.22
N LEU A 181 -12.27 6.46 -18.24
CA LEU A 181 -12.86 7.79 -18.37
C LEU A 181 -13.85 8.09 -17.24
N VAL A 182 -14.62 7.12 -16.75
CA VAL A 182 -15.54 7.27 -15.60
C VAL A 182 -14.79 7.46 -14.30
N CYS A 183 -13.73 6.70 -14.05
CA CYS A 183 -12.81 6.99 -12.95
C CYS A 183 -12.24 8.40 -13.09
N PHE A 184 -11.79 8.77 -14.28
CA PHE A 184 -11.28 10.11 -14.58
C PHE A 184 -12.37 11.18 -14.48
N VAL A 185 -13.61 10.91 -14.87
CA VAL A 185 -14.78 11.83 -14.77
C VAL A 185 -15.37 11.85 -13.36
N LEU A 186 -15.35 10.74 -12.61
CA LEU A 186 -15.55 10.77 -11.16
C LEU A 186 -14.57 11.74 -10.51
N LEU A 187 -13.35 11.71 -10.95
CA LEU A 187 -12.26 12.57 -10.50
C LEU A 187 -12.43 14.02 -10.99
N ILE A 188 -12.86 14.24 -12.25
CA ILE A 188 -13.06 15.56 -12.86
C ILE A 188 -14.48 16.09 -12.62
N GLY A 189 -15.51 15.27 -12.70
CA GLY A 189 -16.91 15.68 -12.52
C GLY A 189 -17.24 16.08 -11.08
N LEU A 190 -16.44 15.61 -10.11
CA LEU A 190 -16.37 16.17 -8.76
C LEU A 190 -15.80 17.60 -8.78
N SER A 191 -15.23 18.04 -9.88
CA SER A 191 -14.65 19.35 -10.06
C SER A 191 -15.39 20.15 -11.14
N LYS A 192 -16.52 20.70 -10.78
CA LYS A 192 -17.01 21.95 -11.44
C LYS A 192 -16.06 23.12 -11.15
N SER A 193 -14.98 22.90 -10.44
CA SER A 193 -13.98 23.87 -10.06
C SER A 193 -13.00 24.08 -11.22
N LYS A 194 -12.79 25.31 -11.63
CA LYS A 194 -11.72 25.72 -12.54
C LYS A 194 -10.34 25.70 -11.86
N ASP A 195 -10.29 25.37 -10.56
CA ASP A 195 -9.10 25.31 -9.74
C ASP A 195 -8.41 23.94 -9.91
N LYS A 196 -7.31 23.93 -10.64
CA LYS A 196 -6.54 22.73 -10.97
C LYS A 196 -5.94 22.05 -9.74
N GLU A 197 -5.57 22.81 -8.70
CA GLU A 197 -4.99 22.27 -7.48
C GLU A 197 -6.06 21.51 -6.67
N LYS A 198 -7.27 22.05 -6.59
CA LYS A 198 -8.40 21.39 -5.95
C LYS A 198 -8.81 20.11 -6.69
N VAL A 199 -8.71 20.08 -8.01
CA VAL A 199 -8.95 18.87 -8.82
C VAL A 199 -7.89 17.83 -8.54
N ALA A 200 -6.62 18.21 -8.60
CA ALA A 200 -5.50 17.30 -8.34
C ALA A 200 -5.58 16.69 -6.93
N GLY A 201 -5.91 17.49 -5.91
CA GLY A 201 -6.10 17.00 -4.54
C GLY A 201 -7.23 15.97 -4.41
N ARG A 202 -8.33 16.15 -5.14
CA ARG A 202 -9.45 15.19 -5.16
C ARG A 202 -9.07 13.88 -5.85
N ILE A 203 -8.31 13.97 -6.94
CA ILE A 203 -7.78 12.81 -7.66
C ILE A 203 -6.87 12.00 -6.72
N SER A 204 -5.94 12.66 -6.07
CA SER A 204 -5.03 12.01 -5.11
C SER A 204 -5.82 11.30 -4.00
N ALA A 205 -6.77 11.97 -3.36
CA ALA A 205 -7.57 11.39 -2.28
C ALA A 205 -8.36 10.14 -2.73
N PHE A 206 -8.87 10.14 -3.95
CA PHE A 206 -9.59 8.99 -4.48
C PHE A 206 -8.64 7.82 -4.80
N LEU A 207 -7.49 8.09 -5.39
CA LEU A 207 -6.46 7.07 -5.61
C LEU A 207 -5.97 6.48 -4.28
N ASP A 208 -5.68 7.33 -3.30
CA ASP A 208 -5.31 6.91 -1.95
C ASP A 208 -6.38 5.99 -1.33
N PHE A 209 -7.66 6.33 -1.54
CA PHE A 209 -8.76 5.48 -1.09
C PHE A 209 -8.75 4.12 -1.80
N LEU A 210 -8.71 4.08 -3.14
CA LEU A 210 -8.69 2.82 -3.88
C LEU A 210 -7.53 1.94 -3.48
N MET A 211 -6.34 2.55 -3.31
CA MET A 211 -5.12 1.84 -2.94
C MET A 211 -5.06 1.43 -1.46
N SER A 212 -5.90 2.04 -0.62
CA SER A 212 -6.05 1.65 0.79
C SER A 212 -7.02 0.50 1.01
N LEU A 213 -7.89 0.20 0.04
CA LEU A 213 -8.91 -0.84 0.19
C LEU A 213 -8.29 -2.23 0.35
N LYS A 214 -8.82 -3.00 1.30
CA LYS A 214 -8.38 -4.36 1.59
C LYS A 214 -9.55 -5.27 1.96
N ASN A 215 -9.43 -6.57 1.64
CA ASN A 215 -10.41 -7.56 2.03
C ASN A 215 -10.47 -7.69 3.56
N MET A 216 -11.68 -7.87 4.08
CA MET A 216 -11.97 -8.10 5.49
C MET A 216 -11.23 -9.30 6.09
N ASP A 217 -10.94 -10.33 5.28
CA ASP A 217 -10.23 -11.53 5.71
C ASP A 217 -8.82 -11.24 6.25
N TYR A 218 -8.27 -10.08 5.92
CA TYR A 218 -6.93 -9.62 6.33
C TYR A 218 -6.97 -8.55 7.44
N ILE A 219 -8.12 -8.34 8.10
CA ILE A 219 -8.25 -7.27 9.11
C ILE A 219 -7.26 -7.41 10.26
N ASP A 220 -6.92 -8.64 10.64
CA ASP A 220 -5.97 -8.94 11.71
C ASP A 220 -4.52 -8.54 11.40
N GLU A 221 -4.19 -8.20 10.15
CA GLU A 221 -2.86 -7.71 9.79
C GLU A 221 -2.63 -6.26 10.23
N ASN A 222 -3.70 -5.50 10.47
CA ASN A 222 -3.65 -4.07 10.83
C ASN A 222 -2.67 -3.32 9.92
N GLU A 223 -2.89 -3.46 8.60
CA GLU A 223 -1.94 -2.99 7.59
C GLU A 223 -1.91 -1.47 7.45
N VAL A 224 -0.73 -0.97 7.22
CA VAL A 224 -0.41 0.39 6.81
C VAL A 224 0.38 0.32 5.51
N ARG A 225 0.04 1.14 4.53
CA ARG A 225 0.72 1.21 3.23
C ARG A 225 1.42 2.53 3.02
N LEU A 226 2.63 2.46 2.52
CA LEU A 226 3.29 3.54 1.81
C LEU A 226 3.01 3.35 0.33
N PHE A 227 2.16 4.18 -0.23
CA PHE A 227 1.79 4.15 -1.64
C PHE A 227 2.67 5.10 -2.44
N VAL A 228 3.13 4.63 -3.59
CA VAL A 228 4.08 5.32 -4.45
C VAL A 228 3.58 5.29 -5.89
N VAL A 229 3.57 6.44 -6.55
CA VAL A 229 3.41 6.53 -8.00
C VAL A 229 4.76 6.91 -8.61
N GLU A 230 5.25 6.09 -9.53
CA GLU A 230 6.55 6.27 -10.16
C GLU A 230 6.49 5.90 -11.64
N GLU A 231 7.34 6.51 -12.45
CA GLU A 231 7.44 6.15 -13.86
C GLU A 231 8.03 4.73 -14.02
N ASN A 232 7.50 3.96 -14.97
CA ASN A 232 7.96 2.59 -15.25
C ASN A 232 9.46 2.52 -15.60
N SER A 233 10.04 3.60 -16.13
CA SER A 233 11.47 3.70 -16.44
C SER A 233 12.37 3.55 -15.21
N ASN A 234 11.86 3.82 -14.01
CA ASN A 234 12.57 3.69 -12.74
C ASN A 234 12.36 2.32 -12.06
N ALA A 235 11.51 1.47 -12.63
CA ALA A 235 11.24 0.14 -12.10
C ALA A 235 12.44 -0.79 -12.27
N LYS A 236 12.67 -1.60 -11.25
CA LYS A 236 13.64 -2.68 -11.24
C LYS A 236 12.91 -4.01 -11.09
N SER A 237 13.55 -5.09 -11.55
CA SER A 237 13.00 -6.43 -11.41
C SER A 237 13.88 -7.29 -10.51
N ARG A 238 13.26 -8.16 -9.73
CA ARG A 238 13.94 -9.19 -8.92
C ARG A 238 13.17 -10.50 -8.94
N VAL A 239 13.86 -11.58 -8.64
CA VAL A 239 13.21 -12.87 -8.43
C VAL A 239 12.85 -13.01 -6.95
N ARG A 240 11.56 -13.22 -6.64
CA ARG A 240 11.06 -13.48 -5.29
C ARG A 240 10.97 -14.98 -5.06
N GLU A 241 11.67 -15.49 -4.04
CA GLU A 241 11.64 -16.89 -3.61
C GLU A 241 11.91 -17.94 -4.70
N GLN A 242 12.62 -17.56 -5.77
CA GLN A 242 12.88 -18.41 -6.95
C GLN A 242 11.60 -18.87 -7.67
N LYS A 243 10.48 -18.15 -7.49
CA LYS A 243 9.16 -18.53 -8.03
C LYS A 243 8.61 -17.55 -9.04
N GLU A 244 8.85 -16.26 -8.84
CA GLU A 244 8.22 -15.21 -9.64
C GLU A 244 9.15 -14.00 -9.83
N VAL A 245 8.93 -13.28 -10.92
CA VAL A 245 9.55 -11.97 -11.15
C VAL A 245 8.64 -10.90 -10.56
N VAL A 246 9.23 -10.03 -9.73
CA VAL A 246 8.53 -8.92 -9.07
C VAL A 246 9.18 -7.62 -9.51
N GLU A 247 8.38 -6.68 -9.95
CA GLU A 247 8.83 -5.31 -10.19
C GLU A 247 8.75 -4.50 -8.89
N TYR A 248 9.70 -3.59 -8.73
CA TYR A 248 9.77 -2.71 -7.57
C TYR A 248 10.50 -1.41 -7.90
N VAL A 249 10.27 -0.40 -7.07
CA VAL A 249 11.06 0.84 -7.06
C VAL A 249 11.74 1.01 -5.71
N GLU A 250 12.89 1.67 -5.71
CA GLU A 250 13.65 1.95 -4.49
C GLU A 250 13.19 3.26 -3.85
N ARG A 251 13.02 3.23 -2.53
CA ARG A 251 12.72 4.41 -1.70
C ARG A 251 13.78 4.55 -0.63
N PHE A 252 14.37 5.74 -0.55
CA PHE A 252 15.46 6.02 0.36
C PHE A 252 14.98 6.86 1.53
N PHE A 253 15.34 6.41 2.74
CA PHE A 253 15.04 7.10 3.97
C PHE A 253 16.33 7.28 4.78
N PRO A 254 16.39 8.28 5.69
CA PRO A 254 17.52 8.40 6.60
C PRO A 254 17.58 7.19 7.54
N LYS A 255 18.78 6.87 8.03
CA LYS A 255 19.02 5.75 8.96
C LYS A 255 18.17 5.84 10.22
N GLU A 256 17.87 7.06 10.65
CA GLU A 256 17.06 7.40 11.81
C GLU A 256 15.61 6.92 11.68
N ALA A 257 15.16 6.56 10.45
CA ALA A 257 13.85 5.96 10.25
C ALA A 257 13.70 4.60 10.95
N ILE A 258 14.80 3.84 11.13
CA ILE A 258 14.77 2.56 11.84
C ILE A 258 15.03 2.79 13.33
N VAL A 259 14.09 2.37 14.16
CA VAL A 259 14.15 2.49 15.64
C VAL A 259 14.54 1.19 16.30
N GLU A 260 14.00 0.05 15.81
CA GLU A 260 14.22 -1.27 16.39
C GLU A 260 14.26 -2.35 15.30
N ILE A 261 15.07 -3.38 15.50
CA ILE A 261 15.02 -4.64 14.75
C ILE A 261 14.79 -5.76 15.75
N MET A 262 13.72 -6.53 15.56
CA MET A 262 13.37 -7.69 16.38
C MET A 262 13.60 -8.98 15.59
N VAL A 263 14.28 -9.94 16.17
CA VAL A 263 14.51 -11.26 15.60
C VAL A 263 13.33 -12.18 15.90
N GLY A 264 12.84 -12.91 14.89
CA GLY A 264 11.65 -13.74 14.98
C GLY A 264 11.80 -14.95 15.92
N PRO A 265 10.66 -15.46 16.44
CA PRO A 265 10.65 -16.49 17.47
C PRO A 265 11.13 -17.87 16.99
N ASN A 266 11.05 -18.16 15.69
CA ASN A 266 11.47 -19.43 15.09
C ASN A 266 12.91 -19.39 14.52
N ASN A 267 13.66 -18.32 14.79
CA ASN A 267 15.06 -18.26 14.39
C ASN A 267 15.88 -19.32 15.15
N ALA A 268 16.74 -20.05 14.43
CA ALA A 268 17.48 -21.18 14.98
C ALA A 268 18.34 -20.80 16.20
N ASP A 269 18.91 -19.58 16.20
CA ASP A 269 19.64 -19.01 17.33
C ASP A 269 19.39 -17.49 17.35
N LYS A 270 18.25 -17.10 17.91
CA LYS A 270 17.79 -15.71 17.90
C LYS A 270 18.73 -14.76 18.66
N GLU A 271 19.34 -15.22 19.73
CA GLU A 271 20.26 -14.41 20.54
C GLU A 271 21.57 -14.14 19.79
N LYS A 272 22.13 -15.16 19.16
CA LYS A 272 23.31 -15.03 18.31
C LYS A 272 23.05 -14.17 17.08
N THR A 273 21.89 -14.33 16.45
CA THR A 273 21.46 -13.52 15.32
C THR A 273 21.33 -12.05 15.74
N ALA A 274 20.66 -11.77 16.85
CA ALA A 274 20.54 -10.41 17.40
C ALA A 274 21.90 -9.79 17.72
N PHE A 275 22.84 -10.57 18.29
CA PHE A 275 24.20 -10.12 18.55
C PHE A 275 24.93 -9.67 17.27
N PHE A 276 24.85 -10.46 16.19
CA PHE A 276 25.51 -10.12 14.93
C PHE A 276 24.84 -8.95 14.22
N ILE A 277 23.52 -8.83 14.25
CA ILE A 277 22.80 -7.65 13.75
C ILE A 277 23.29 -6.39 14.49
N LYS A 278 23.37 -6.43 15.82
CA LYS A 278 23.85 -5.30 16.64
C LYS A 278 25.28 -4.89 16.27
N ARG A 279 26.18 -5.87 16.07
CA ARG A 279 27.57 -5.59 15.64
C ARG A 279 27.61 -4.97 14.25
N TYR A 280 26.78 -5.45 13.32
CA TYR A 280 26.71 -4.90 11.98
C TYR A 280 26.21 -3.44 12.01
N LEU A 281 25.10 -3.18 12.70
CA LEU A 281 24.56 -1.84 12.87
C LEU A 281 25.58 -0.85 13.47
N HIS A 282 26.37 -1.30 14.44
CA HIS A 282 27.45 -0.48 15.01
C HIS A 282 28.49 -0.11 13.95
N ARG A 283 28.92 -1.07 13.09
CA ARG A 283 29.90 -0.80 12.02
C ARG A 283 29.42 0.21 11.00
N ILE A 284 28.12 0.22 10.70
CA ILE A 284 27.53 1.11 9.70
C ILE A 284 26.96 2.41 10.31
N GLY A 285 27.31 2.73 11.57
CA GLY A 285 26.92 3.97 12.23
C GLY A 285 25.44 4.05 12.64
N MET A 286 24.78 2.89 12.88
CA MET A 286 23.38 2.78 13.32
C MET A 286 23.28 2.25 14.76
N SER A 287 24.16 2.67 15.66
CA SER A 287 24.16 2.23 17.07
C SER A 287 22.92 2.67 17.85
N HIS A 288 22.14 3.61 17.34
CA HIS A 288 20.87 4.05 17.92
C HIS A 288 19.76 3.00 17.79
N VAL A 289 19.86 2.09 16.82
CA VAL A 289 18.83 1.07 16.56
C VAL A 289 18.87 0.01 17.66
N LYS A 290 17.73 -0.18 18.33
CA LYS A 290 17.56 -1.24 19.32
C LYS A 290 17.46 -2.61 18.63
N VAL A 291 18.16 -3.62 19.11
CA VAL A 291 18.04 -5.00 18.63
C VAL A 291 17.49 -5.86 19.75
N THR A 292 16.38 -6.56 19.46
CA THR A 292 15.65 -7.43 20.42
C THR A 292 15.32 -8.77 19.81
N THR A 293 14.77 -9.67 20.61
CA THR A 293 14.23 -10.95 20.17
C THR A 293 12.75 -11.04 20.53
N SER A 294 11.95 -11.72 19.71
CA SER A 294 10.53 -11.95 19.99
C SER A 294 10.35 -12.74 21.29
N GLY A 295 9.36 -12.30 22.09
CA GLY A 295 8.93 -12.99 23.31
C GLY A 295 8.00 -14.18 23.05
N LEU A 296 7.55 -14.38 21.81
CA LEU A 296 6.66 -15.46 21.46
C LEU A 296 7.37 -16.83 21.49
N HIS A 297 6.65 -17.85 21.92
CA HIS A 297 7.08 -19.25 21.86
C HIS A 297 6.47 -19.91 20.63
N TYR A 298 7.22 -19.99 19.55
CA TYR A 298 6.78 -20.62 18.31
C TYR A 298 7.90 -21.50 17.73
N ARG A 299 7.52 -22.74 17.39
CA ARG A 299 8.34 -23.68 16.60
C ARG A 299 7.47 -24.17 15.44
N GLY A 300 7.84 -23.83 14.22
CA GLY A 300 7.17 -24.22 12.99
C GLY A 300 7.87 -25.39 12.31
#